data_f36bc83a475726d9e6492547f1175d76
#
_entry.id   f36bc83a475726d9e6492547f1175d76
#
_cell.length_a   1.000
_cell.length_b   1.000
_cell.length_c   1.000
_cell.angle_alpha   90.00
_cell.angle_beta   90.00
_cell.angle_gamma   90.00
#
_symmetry.space_group_name_H-M   'P 1'
#
loop_
_entity.id
_entity.type
_entity.pdbx_description
1 polymer ?
#
loop_
_entity_poly.entity_id
_entity_poly.type
_entity_poly.pdbx_seq_one_letter_code
_entity_poly.pdbx_strand_id
1 'polypeptide(L)'
;LEFRRVLFRSDASLLVHMGYRAENDAETINRKGGNHEEQVILDTLNRILAEDNTRWHRTIAEMKGVSEETTTGVHRLYQMMEKGELLVPAINVNDSVTKSKFDNLYGCRESLADGIKRATDVMIAGKVVVVAGYGDVGKGCAHSMRSYGARVLITEIDPICALQAAMEGFEVTTMEEAVKEGNVFVTTTGNCDIITIEHMAQMKDQAIVCNIGHFDNEIQVDKLVNYPNIQHTNIKPQVDKYTFPTGNSIFLLAEGRLVNLGCATGHPSFVMSNSFTNQVLAQMDLWTMPYEIGVYRLPKRLDEEVARLHLERIGVKLSKLTQKQADYIGVPVEGPYKAEQIGRASCRERV
;
A
#
# COMPACT_ATOMS: atom_id res chain seq x y z
N LEU A 1 0.81 -30.39 0.76
CA LEU A 1 1.58 -29.27 0.21
C LEU A 1 1.96 -28.36 1.36
N GLU A 2 3.21 -28.44 1.80
CA GLU A 2 3.73 -27.62 2.88
C GLU A 2 4.04 -26.21 2.36
N PHE A 3 3.03 -25.35 2.28
CA PHE A 3 3.18 -23.90 2.01
C PHE A 3 3.94 -23.14 3.13
N ARG A 4 4.48 -23.83 4.13
CA ARG A 4 5.18 -23.23 5.28
C ARG A 4 6.56 -22.66 4.96
N ARG A 5 7.08 -22.88 3.74
CA ARG A 5 8.47 -22.55 3.38
C ARG A 5 8.64 -21.29 2.54
N VAL A 6 7.55 -20.59 2.21
CA VAL A 6 7.58 -19.28 1.56
C VAL A 6 6.64 -18.35 2.31
N LEU A 7 7.15 -17.21 2.75
CA LEU A 7 6.39 -16.19 3.47
C LEU A 7 5.92 -15.10 2.51
N PHE A 8 4.76 -14.56 2.80
CA PHE A 8 4.26 -13.33 2.24
C PHE A 8 3.77 -12.43 3.38
N ARG A 9 4.16 -11.18 3.40
CA ARG A 9 3.97 -10.06 4.34
C ARG A 9 5.24 -9.68 5.08
N SER A 10 5.45 -8.37 5.14
CA SER A 10 6.64 -7.74 5.71
C SER A 10 6.89 -8.09 7.18
N ASP A 11 5.84 -8.22 7.99
CA ASP A 11 5.98 -8.45 9.43
C ASP A 11 6.47 -9.87 9.74
N ALA A 12 5.98 -10.87 8.99
CA ALA A 12 6.48 -12.23 9.11
C ALA A 12 7.95 -12.34 8.70
N SER A 13 8.34 -11.65 7.62
CA SER A 13 9.74 -11.58 7.17
C SER A 13 10.62 -10.89 8.21
N LEU A 14 10.15 -9.78 8.78
CA LEU A 14 10.84 -9.05 9.85
C LEU A 14 11.04 -9.94 11.08
N LEU A 15 9.99 -10.63 11.55
CA LEU A 15 10.05 -11.54 12.69
C LEU A 15 11.09 -12.65 12.49
N VAL A 16 11.14 -13.26 11.31
CA VAL A 16 12.11 -14.32 10.99
C VAL A 16 13.55 -13.78 11.03
N HIS A 17 13.81 -12.62 10.41
CA HIS A 17 15.14 -12.02 10.38
C HIS A 17 15.59 -11.52 11.76
N MET A 18 14.70 -10.87 12.52
CA MET A 18 14.98 -10.44 13.89
C MET A 18 15.19 -11.63 14.82
N GLY A 19 14.35 -12.66 14.70
CA GLY A 19 14.45 -13.86 15.52
C GLY A 19 15.74 -14.62 15.24
N TYR A 20 16.15 -14.77 13.99
CA TYR A 20 17.45 -15.37 13.63
C TYR A 20 18.64 -14.61 14.26
N ARG A 21 18.59 -13.27 14.24
CA ARG A 21 19.63 -12.46 14.91
C ARG A 21 19.59 -12.63 16.42
N ALA A 22 18.41 -12.67 17.01
CA ALA A 22 18.24 -12.83 18.45
C ALA A 22 18.71 -14.19 18.99
N GLU A 23 18.62 -15.25 18.18
CA GLU A 23 19.22 -16.56 18.54
C GLU A 23 20.75 -16.52 18.57
N ASN A 24 21.39 -15.62 17.80
CA ASN A 24 22.83 -15.41 17.86
C ASN A 24 23.23 -14.41 18.96
N ASP A 25 22.41 -13.39 19.19
CA ASP A 25 22.65 -12.33 20.17
C ASP A 25 21.30 -11.82 20.72
N ALA A 26 20.91 -12.29 21.89
CA ALA A 26 19.66 -11.93 22.55
C ALA A 26 19.56 -10.44 22.91
N GLU A 27 20.68 -9.73 23.05
CA GLU A 27 20.67 -8.30 23.35
C GLU A 27 20.05 -7.47 22.21
N THR A 28 20.01 -7.99 20.98
CA THR A 28 19.38 -7.32 19.82
C THR A 28 17.89 -7.06 20.01
N ILE A 29 17.21 -7.84 20.85
CA ILE A 29 15.78 -7.71 21.17
C ILE A 29 15.52 -7.32 22.63
N ASN A 30 16.55 -7.26 23.48
CA ASN A 30 16.46 -6.87 24.90
C ASN A 30 16.46 -5.32 25.04
N ARG A 31 15.48 -4.65 24.43
CA ARG A 31 15.32 -3.21 24.45
C ARG A 31 13.85 -2.82 24.48
N LYS A 32 13.56 -1.57 24.84
CA LYS A 32 12.19 -1.04 24.73
C LYS A 32 11.89 -0.69 23.27
N GLY A 33 10.71 -1.04 22.80
CA GLY A 33 10.22 -0.66 21.49
C GLY A 33 10.00 0.86 21.36
N GLY A 34 10.24 1.41 20.18
CA GLY A 34 10.00 2.82 19.89
C GLY A 34 8.51 3.18 19.79
N ASN A 35 7.67 2.18 19.51
CA ASN A 35 6.21 2.30 19.47
C ASN A 35 5.56 1.00 19.97
N HIS A 36 4.23 0.99 20.05
CA HIS A 36 3.47 -0.17 20.56
C HIS A 36 3.66 -1.43 19.71
N GLU A 37 3.64 -1.28 18.39
CA GLU A 37 3.80 -2.39 17.44
C GLU A 37 5.18 -3.07 17.59
N GLU A 38 6.24 -2.27 17.62
CA GLU A 38 7.60 -2.78 17.84
C GLU A 38 7.73 -3.48 19.20
N GLN A 39 7.09 -2.95 20.25
CA GLN A 39 7.09 -3.60 21.56
C GLN A 39 6.43 -4.99 21.50
N VAL A 40 5.29 -5.13 20.81
CA VAL A 40 4.61 -6.43 20.64
C VAL A 40 5.49 -7.43 19.87
N ILE A 41 6.23 -6.97 18.86
CA ILE A 41 7.21 -7.78 18.13
C ILE A 41 8.32 -8.26 19.06
N LEU A 42 8.92 -7.37 19.84
CA LEU A 42 10.00 -7.70 20.78
C LEU A 42 9.53 -8.68 21.86
N ASP A 43 8.36 -8.46 22.44
CA ASP A 43 7.78 -9.36 23.46
C ASP A 43 7.50 -10.75 22.87
N THR A 44 7.01 -10.80 21.65
CA THR A 44 6.76 -12.06 20.92
C THR A 44 8.06 -12.83 20.66
N LEU A 45 9.11 -12.13 20.21
CA LEU A 45 10.43 -12.74 19.98
C LEU A 45 11.06 -13.24 21.27
N ASN A 46 11.01 -12.46 22.35
CA ASN A 46 11.53 -12.87 23.65
C ASN A 46 10.81 -14.13 24.18
N ARG A 47 9.49 -14.21 24.05
CA ARG A 47 8.73 -15.40 24.42
C ARG A 47 9.13 -16.62 23.60
N ILE A 48 9.25 -16.47 22.28
CA ILE A 48 9.63 -17.56 21.38
C ILE A 48 11.06 -18.03 21.67
N LEU A 49 11.98 -17.10 21.89
CA LEU A 49 13.39 -17.41 22.19
C LEU A 49 13.52 -18.20 23.51
N ALA A 50 12.68 -17.88 24.52
CA ALA A 50 12.64 -18.61 25.77
C ALA A 50 12.06 -20.05 25.63
N GLU A 51 11.12 -20.25 24.70
CA GLU A 51 10.52 -21.56 24.42
C GLU A 51 11.43 -22.44 23.53
N ASP A 52 12.07 -21.86 22.52
CA ASP A 52 12.89 -22.57 21.52
C ASP A 52 13.91 -21.61 20.89
N ASN A 53 15.13 -21.69 21.36
CA ASN A 53 16.25 -20.83 20.93
C ASN A 53 16.94 -21.26 19.62
N THR A 54 16.36 -22.19 18.86
CA THR A 54 16.86 -22.67 17.58
C THR A 54 15.80 -22.60 16.46
N ARG A 55 14.62 -22.10 16.78
CA ARG A 55 13.47 -22.09 15.89
C ARG A 55 13.75 -21.35 14.60
N TRP A 56 14.34 -20.17 14.70
CA TRP A 56 14.54 -19.28 13.55
C TRP A 56 15.66 -19.75 12.64
N HIS A 57 16.74 -20.31 13.18
CA HIS A 57 17.78 -20.97 12.39
C HIS A 57 17.23 -22.14 11.57
N ARG A 58 16.39 -22.98 12.19
CA ARG A 58 15.73 -24.06 11.46
C ARG A 58 14.77 -23.54 10.41
N THR A 59 14.02 -22.48 10.73
CA THR A 59 13.10 -21.84 9.75
C THR A 59 13.86 -21.33 8.55
N ILE A 60 14.94 -20.56 8.74
CA ILE A 60 15.77 -20.04 7.66
C ILE A 60 16.41 -21.17 6.82
N ALA A 61 16.93 -22.21 7.46
CA ALA A 61 17.52 -23.34 6.76
C ALA A 61 16.54 -24.05 5.81
N GLU A 62 15.25 -24.01 6.11
CA GLU A 62 14.21 -24.62 5.29
C GLU A 62 13.55 -23.64 4.29
N MET A 63 13.71 -22.34 4.49
CA MET A 63 13.09 -21.32 3.61
C MET A 63 13.75 -21.29 2.24
N LYS A 64 12.92 -21.25 1.19
CA LYS A 64 13.37 -21.05 -0.20
C LYS A 64 13.38 -19.57 -0.59
N GLY A 65 12.64 -18.74 0.12
CA GLY A 65 12.55 -17.31 -0.11
C GLY A 65 11.31 -16.66 0.43
N VAL A 66 11.14 -15.39 0.08
CA VAL A 66 10.02 -14.53 0.47
C VAL A 66 9.42 -13.88 -0.76
N SER A 67 8.10 -13.77 -0.84
CA SER A 67 7.42 -12.92 -1.80
C SER A 67 6.70 -11.79 -1.05
N GLU A 68 6.94 -10.55 -1.47
CA GLU A 68 6.41 -9.36 -0.78
C GLU A 68 5.49 -8.57 -1.69
N GLU A 69 4.31 -8.24 -1.17
CA GLU A 69 3.22 -7.59 -1.91
C GLU A 69 3.16 -6.06 -1.70
N THR A 70 3.67 -5.57 -0.56
CA THR A 70 3.44 -4.18 -0.17
C THR A 70 4.71 -3.32 -0.28
N THR A 71 4.55 -2.05 -0.66
CA THR A 71 5.65 -1.09 -0.84
C THR A 71 6.57 -1.01 0.38
N THR A 72 6.00 -0.91 1.59
CA THR A 72 6.78 -0.82 2.84
C THR A 72 7.61 -2.09 3.09
N GLY A 73 7.03 -3.27 2.83
CA GLY A 73 7.74 -4.54 2.99
C GLY A 73 8.88 -4.68 1.99
N VAL A 74 8.64 -4.31 0.73
CA VAL A 74 9.68 -4.28 -0.31
C VAL A 74 10.81 -3.33 0.06
N HIS A 75 10.50 -2.14 0.58
CA HIS A 75 11.52 -1.19 1.03
C HIS A 75 12.38 -1.79 2.16
N ARG A 76 11.78 -2.44 3.14
CA ARG A 76 12.50 -3.17 4.21
C ARG A 76 13.42 -4.27 3.65
N LEU A 77 12.96 -5.02 2.65
CA LEU A 77 13.79 -6.05 2.00
C LEU A 77 15.01 -5.46 1.31
N TYR A 78 14.86 -4.35 0.59
CA TYR A 78 15.99 -3.64 -0.01
C TYR A 78 16.96 -3.11 1.04
N GLN A 79 16.46 -2.51 2.13
CA GLN A 79 17.30 -2.05 3.24
C GLN A 79 18.08 -3.20 3.89
N MET A 80 17.45 -4.36 4.10
CA MET A 80 18.13 -5.54 4.63
C MET A 80 19.19 -6.06 3.65
N MET A 81 18.91 -6.05 2.35
CA MET A 81 19.89 -6.43 1.32
C MET A 81 21.10 -5.49 1.32
N GLU A 82 20.89 -4.18 1.34
CA GLU A 82 21.96 -3.17 1.36
C GLU A 82 22.85 -3.28 2.61
N LYS A 83 22.26 -3.66 3.75
CA LYS A 83 22.99 -3.89 5.01
C LYS A 83 23.63 -5.27 5.11
N GLY A 84 23.43 -6.16 4.13
CA GLY A 84 23.88 -7.56 4.22
C GLY A 84 23.15 -8.39 5.27
N GLU A 85 21.95 -7.99 5.65
CA GLU A 85 21.11 -8.62 6.68
C GLU A 85 20.03 -9.55 6.10
N LEU A 86 19.82 -9.52 4.79
CA LEU A 86 18.84 -10.38 4.12
C LEU A 86 19.35 -11.83 4.14
N LEU A 87 18.55 -12.77 4.62
CA LEU A 87 18.94 -14.16 4.86
C LEU A 87 18.47 -15.13 3.78
N VAL A 88 17.50 -14.73 2.96
CA VAL A 88 16.90 -15.56 1.91
C VAL A 88 16.59 -14.72 0.69
N PRO A 89 16.48 -15.31 -0.53
CA PRO A 89 16.03 -14.57 -1.69
C PRO A 89 14.61 -14.03 -1.51
N ALA A 90 14.35 -12.88 -2.11
CA ALA A 90 13.04 -12.23 -2.05
C ALA A 90 12.56 -11.82 -3.44
N ILE A 91 11.27 -12.03 -3.74
CA ILE A 91 10.63 -11.50 -4.95
C ILE A 91 9.72 -10.34 -4.57
N ASN A 92 10.01 -9.18 -5.14
CA ASN A 92 9.18 -7.99 -5.10
C ASN A 92 7.99 -8.17 -6.06
N VAL A 93 6.84 -8.53 -5.51
CA VAL A 93 5.56 -8.64 -6.23
C VAL A 93 4.88 -7.29 -6.36
N ASN A 94 5.12 -6.38 -5.42
CA ASN A 94 4.51 -5.04 -5.43
C ASN A 94 4.70 -4.30 -6.76
N ASP A 95 5.89 -4.45 -7.37
CA ASP A 95 6.24 -3.74 -8.61
C ASP A 95 5.81 -4.50 -9.88
N SER A 96 5.14 -5.64 -9.75
CA SER A 96 4.45 -6.28 -10.88
C SER A 96 3.37 -5.35 -11.41
N VAL A 97 3.25 -5.22 -12.73
CA VAL A 97 2.27 -4.31 -13.35
C VAL A 97 0.84 -4.74 -13.02
N THR A 98 0.58 -6.05 -13.05
CA THR A 98 -0.72 -6.62 -12.69
C THR A 98 -1.04 -6.56 -11.19
N LYS A 99 -0.07 -6.16 -10.35
CA LYS A 99 -0.31 -5.79 -8.95
C LYS A 99 -0.44 -4.28 -8.81
N SER A 100 0.61 -3.50 -9.07
CA SER A 100 0.65 -2.06 -8.77
C SER A 100 -0.39 -1.24 -9.54
N LYS A 101 -0.61 -1.56 -10.82
CA LYS A 101 -1.59 -0.86 -11.68
C LYS A 101 -3.01 -1.41 -11.54
N PHE A 102 -3.22 -2.46 -10.76
CA PHE A 102 -4.53 -3.08 -10.52
C PHE A 102 -4.98 -2.87 -9.07
N ASP A 103 -4.27 -3.44 -8.12
CA ASP A 103 -4.56 -3.34 -6.69
C ASP A 103 -4.53 -1.87 -6.23
N ASN A 104 -3.39 -1.21 -6.36
CA ASN A 104 -3.22 0.16 -5.88
C ASN A 104 -4.12 1.15 -6.64
N LEU A 105 -4.29 0.98 -7.95
CA LEU A 105 -5.06 1.90 -8.78
C LEU A 105 -6.56 1.57 -8.76
N TYR A 106 -6.94 0.42 -9.30
CA TYR A 106 -8.36 0.04 -9.43
C TYR A 106 -8.97 -0.37 -8.10
N GLY A 107 -8.21 -1.05 -7.24
CA GLY A 107 -8.66 -1.41 -5.90
C GLY A 107 -9.02 -0.18 -5.07
N CYS A 108 -8.15 0.81 -5.00
CA CYS A 108 -8.42 2.05 -4.29
C CYS A 108 -9.52 2.89 -4.96
N ARG A 109 -9.62 2.86 -6.30
CA ARG A 109 -10.69 3.53 -7.04
C ARG A 109 -12.09 3.06 -6.61
N GLU A 110 -12.25 1.76 -6.39
CA GLU A 110 -13.52 1.20 -5.94
C GLU A 110 -13.71 1.36 -4.41
N SER A 111 -12.71 0.98 -3.65
CA SER A 111 -12.84 0.80 -2.20
C SER A 111 -12.84 2.11 -1.40
N LEU A 112 -12.24 3.20 -1.90
CA LEU A 112 -12.32 4.51 -1.23
C LEU A 112 -13.77 4.99 -1.13
N ALA A 113 -14.47 5.00 -2.27
CA ALA A 113 -15.85 5.46 -2.31
C ALA A 113 -16.75 4.58 -1.43
N ASP A 114 -16.53 3.25 -1.46
CA ASP A 114 -17.27 2.31 -0.62
C ASP A 114 -17.04 2.60 0.87
N GLY A 115 -15.80 2.82 1.30
CA GLY A 115 -15.46 3.17 2.68
C GLY A 115 -16.12 4.47 3.14
N ILE A 116 -15.98 5.55 2.38
CA ILE A 116 -16.58 6.85 2.73
C ILE A 116 -18.11 6.76 2.79
N LYS A 117 -18.75 6.13 1.81
CA LYS A 117 -20.22 6.05 1.73
C LYS A 117 -20.81 5.17 2.82
N ARG A 118 -20.18 4.05 3.16
CA ARG A 118 -20.63 3.21 4.29
C ARG A 118 -20.43 3.91 5.63
N ALA A 119 -19.36 4.67 5.76
CA ALA A 119 -19.07 5.42 6.98
C ALA A 119 -20.02 6.59 7.21
N THR A 120 -20.33 7.37 6.19
CA THR A 120 -20.90 8.71 6.38
C THR A 120 -22.23 8.96 5.69
N ASP A 121 -22.63 8.15 4.75
CA ASP A 121 -23.82 8.39 3.91
C ASP A 121 -23.79 9.75 3.17
N VAL A 122 -22.61 10.36 3.01
CA VAL A 122 -22.44 11.67 2.41
C VAL A 122 -22.64 11.65 0.90
N MET A 123 -23.28 12.67 0.36
CA MET A 123 -23.31 12.92 -1.07
C MET A 123 -21.95 13.51 -1.50
N ILE A 124 -21.22 12.81 -2.36
CA ILE A 124 -19.89 13.22 -2.84
C ILE A 124 -19.99 14.31 -3.90
N ALA A 125 -21.02 14.26 -4.74
CA ALA A 125 -21.24 15.27 -5.78
C ALA A 125 -21.29 16.68 -5.21
N GLY A 126 -20.59 17.60 -5.85
CA GLY A 126 -20.49 19.01 -5.44
C GLY A 126 -19.56 19.27 -4.25
N LYS A 127 -18.92 18.25 -3.69
CA LYS A 127 -17.90 18.43 -2.64
C LYS A 127 -16.53 18.74 -3.25
N VAL A 128 -15.71 19.43 -2.46
CA VAL A 128 -14.27 19.54 -2.72
C VAL A 128 -13.58 18.40 -1.99
N VAL A 129 -12.93 17.52 -2.73
CA VAL A 129 -12.17 16.40 -2.18
C VAL A 129 -10.69 16.65 -2.38
N VAL A 130 -9.92 16.63 -1.30
CA VAL A 130 -8.46 16.78 -1.31
C VAL A 130 -7.85 15.38 -1.23
N VAL A 131 -7.03 15.03 -2.21
CA VAL A 131 -6.28 13.78 -2.24
C VAL A 131 -4.80 14.11 -2.09
N ALA A 132 -4.21 13.68 -0.99
CA ALA A 132 -2.78 13.87 -0.72
C ALA A 132 -1.99 12.70 -1.32
N GLY A 133 -1.19 13.00 -2.34
CA GLY A 133 -0.44 12.04 -3.15
C GLY A 133 -1.11 11.74 -4.50
N TYR A 134 -0.27 11.56 -5.55
CA TYR A 134 -0.73 11.20 -6.90
C TYR A 134 0.07 10.03 -7.50
N GLY A 135 0.51 9.10 -6.63
CA GLY A 135 0.94 7.75 -7.00
C GLY A 135 -0.23 6.91 -7.49
N ASP A 136 -0.07 5.60 -7.62
CA ASP A 136 -1.15 4.73 -8.13
C ASP A 136 -2.40 4.76 -7.25
N VAL A 137 -2.23 4.77 -5.93
CA VAL A 137 -3.34 4.92 -4.96
C VAL A 137 -4.05 6.25 -5.14
N GLY A 138 -3.29 7.36 -5.15
CA GLY A 138 -3.84 8.71 -5.32
C GLY A 138 -4.58 8.89 -6.64
N LYS A 139 -4.04 8.35 -7.74
CA LYS A 139 -4.70 8.35 -9.07
C LYS A 139 -6.04 7.64 -9.02
N GLY A 140 -6.08 6.43 -8.43
CA GLY A 140 -7.33 5.69 -8.25
C GLY A 140 -8.36 6.50 -7.47
N CYS A 141 -7.95 7.05 -6.32
CA CYS A 141 -8.80 7.87 -5.45
C CYS A 141 -9.32 9.14 -6.15
N ALA A 142 -8.44 9.89 -6.80
CA ALA A 142 -8.80 11.11 -7.50
C ALA A 142 -9.81 10.86 -8.62
N HIS A 143 -9.57 9.86 -9.44
CA HIS A 143 -10.51 9.46 -10.50
C HIS A 143 -11.85 8.98 -9.96
N SER A 144 -11.85 8.22 -8.86
CA SER A 144 -13.06 7.80 -8.17
C SER A 144 -13.90 9.00 -7.75
N MET A 145 -13.32 9.92 -6.99
CA MET A 145 -14.03 11.09 -6.47
C MET A 145 -14.54 12.01 -7.58
N ARG A 146 -13.73 12.23 -8.62
CA ARG A 146 -14.17 12.99 -9.80
C ARG A 146 -15.35 12.33 -10.53
N SER A 147 -15.37 11.01 -10.62
CA SER A 147 -16.48 10.27 -11.26
C SER A 147 -17.81 10.39 -10.49
N TYR A 148 -17.74 10.62 -9.18
CA TYR A 148 -18.90 10.93 -8.35
C TYR A 148 -19.32 12.42 -8.40
N GLY A 149 -18.64 13.25 -9.21
CA GLY A 149 -18.99 14.66 -9.37
C GLY A 149 -18.35 15.60 -8.33
N ALA A 150 -17.30 15.17 -7.65
CA ALA A 150 -16.50 16.05 -6.81
C ALA A 150 -15.53 16.92 -7.63
N ARG A 151 -15.24 18.14 -7.16
CA ARG A 151 -14.04 18.87 -7.52
C ARG A 151 -12.88 18.30 -6.71
N VAL A 152 -11.84 17.81 -7.38
CA VAL A 152 -10.72 17.17 -6.74
C VAL A 152 -9.49 18.06 -6.77
N LEU A 153 -8.89 18.28 -5.61
CA LEU A 153 -7.60 18.94 -5.41
C LEU A 153 -6.55 17.88 -5.08
N ILE A 154 -5.36 18.03 -5.64
CA ILE A 154 -4.23 17.13 -5.39
C ILE A 154 -3.15 17.90 -4.62
N THR A 155 -2.57 17.26 -3.60
CA THR A 155 -1.31 17.72 -3.01
C THR A 155 -0.23 16.70 -3.33
N GLU A 156 0.93 17.13 -3.85
CA GLU A 156 1.98 16.22 -4.32
C GLU A 156 3.36 16.86 -4.19
N ILE A 157 4.36 16.05 -3.86
CA ILE A 157 5.75 16.48 -3.74
C ILE A 157 6.61 16.07 -4.94
N ASP A 158 6.22 14.99 -5.63
CA ASP A 158 6.92 14.53 -6.84
C ASP A 158 6.49 15.38 -8.04
N PRO A 159 7.42 16.15 -8.67
CA PRO A 159 7.08 17.02 -9.79
C PRO A 159 6.55 16.25 -11.01
N ILE A 160 6.91 14.97 -11.18
CA ILE A 160 6.38 14.14 -12.28
C ILE A 160 4.93 13.79 -12.01
N CYS A 161 4.61 13.33 -10.79
CA CYS A 161 3.25 13.01 -10.39
C CYS A 161 2.37 14.27 -10.39
N ALA A 162 2.88 15.41 -9.91
CA ALA A 162 2.19 16.69 -9.95
C ALA A 162 1.87 17.13 -11.38
N LEU A 163 2.85 17.01 -12.30
CA LEU A 163 2.64 17.32 -13.73
C LEU A 163 1.58 16.40 -14.34
N GLN A 164 1.61 15.10 -14.02
CA GLN A 164 0.58 14.16 -14.51
C GLN A 164 -0.82 14.54 -13.99
N ALA A 165 -0.95 14.88 -12.72
CA ALA A 165 -2.21 15.34 -12.16
C ALA A 165 -2.75 16.58 -12.91
N ALA A 166 -1.88 17.57 -13.17
CA ALA A 166 -2.24 18.75 -13.91
C ALA A 166 -2.65 18.44 -15.36
N MET A 167 -1.93 17.53 -16.05
CA MET A 167 -2.27 17.11 -17.43
C MET A 167 -3.61 16.34 -17.48
N GLU A 168 -3.97 15.66 -16.42
CA GLU A 168 -5.27 14.98 -16.28
C GLU A 168 -6.40 15.94 -15.84
N GLY A 169 -6.12 17.24 -15.71
CA GLY A 169 -7.09 18.29 -15.41
C GLY A 169 -7.46 18.38 -13.93
N PHE A 170 -6.61 17.92 -13.04
CA PHE A 170 -6.74 18.19 -11.61
C PHE A 170 -6.03 19.48 -11.24
N GLU A 171 -6.55 20.17 -10.27
CA GLU A 171 -5.86 21.30 -9.62
C GLU A 171 -4.86 20.74 -8.62
N VAL A 172 -3.58 21.14 -8.76
CA VAL A 172 -2.50 20.76 -7.85
C VAL A 172 -2.18 21.97 -6.97
N THR A 173 -2.20 21.77 -5.66
CA THR A 173 -2.01 22.81 -4.65
C THR A 173 -1.27 22.27 -3.43
N THR A 174 -1.08 23.08 -2.39
CA THR A 174 -0.53 22.64 -1.10
C THR A 174 -1.65 22.28 -0.12
N MET A 175 -1.31 21.55 0.95
CA MET A 175 -2.30 21.22 1.99
C MET A 175 -2.79 22.48 2.71
N GLU A 176 -1.92 23.46 2.95
CA GLU A 176 -2.24 24.73 3.61
C GLU A 176 -3.28 25.56 2.84
N GLU A 177 -3.29 25.45 1.52
CA GLU A 177 -4.33 26.08 0.71
C GLU A 177 -5.60 25.22 0.65
N ALA A 178 -5.43 23.90 0.49
CA ALA A 178 -6.55 22.96 0.34
C ALA A 178 -7.45 22.88 1.59
N VAL A 179 -6.89 23.05 2.80
CA VAL A 179 -7.70 23.00 4.06
C VAL A 179 -8.75 24.08 4.12
N LYS A 180 -8.58 25.21 3.42
CA LYS A 180 -9.53 26.34 3.42
C LYS A 180 -10.83 26.02 2.66
N GLU A 181 -10.80 25.08 1.73
CA GLU A 181 -11.96 24.77 0.89
C GLU A 181 -12.37 23.29 0.87
N GLY A 182 -11.52 22.38 1.33
CA GLY A 182 -11.80 20.94 1.35
C GLY A 182 -12.98 20.55 2.22
N ASN A 183 -13.79 19.61 1.72
CA ASN A 183 -14.87 18.97 2.48
C ASN A 183 -14.50 17.54 2.90
N VAL A 184 -13.68 16.85 2.07
CA VAL A 184 -13.21 15.50 2.33
C VAL A 184 -11.71 15.49 2.07
N PHE A 185 -10.95 14.92 2.98
CA PHE A 185 -9.49 14.81 2.91
C PHE A 185 -9.10 13.34 2.94
N VAL A 186 -8.29 12.91 1.97
CA VAL A 186 -7.86 11.53 1.80
C VAL A 186 -6.35 11.48 1.68
N THR A 187 -5.67 10.79 2.59
CA THR A 187 -4.22 10.56 2.49
C THR A 187 -3.93 9.26 1.75
N THR A 188 -2.91 9.26 0.88
CA THR A 188 -2.58 8.17 -0.04
C THR A 188 -1.07 8.00 -0.24
N THR A 189 -0.25 8.58 0.66
CA THR A 189 1.18 8.78 0.41
C THR A 189 2.08 7.65 0.94
N GLY A 190 1.61 6.91 1.96
CA GLY A 190 2.46 5.95 2.67
C GLY A 190 3.55 6.61 3.54
N ASN A 191 3.49 7.93 3.75
CA ASN A 191 4.42 8.71 4.55
C ASN A 191 3.81 9.03 5.94
N CYS A 192 4.34 9.96 6.67
CA CYS A 192 3.82 10.40 7.96
C CYS A 192 3.51 11.90 7.97
N ASP A 193 2.65 12.32 8.93
CA ASP A 193 2.33 13.73 9.19
C ASP A 193 1.84 14.53 7.97
N ILE A 194 1.11 13.89 7.07
CA ILE A 194 0.55 14.53 5.86
C ILE A 194 -0.59 15.47 6.22
N ILE A 195 -1.45 15.05 7.15
CA ILE A 195 -2.47 15.92 7.76
C ILE A 195 -2.09 16.15 9.21
N THR A 196 -1.62 17.37 9.49
CA THR A 196 -1.21 17.77 10.84
C THR A 196 -2.38 18.28 11.66
N ILE A 197 -2.19 18.46 12.95
CA ILE A 197 -3.21 19.04 13.84
C ILE A 197 -3.55 20.49 13.45
N GLU A 198 -2.59 21.25 12.96
CA GLU A 198 -2.76 22.61 12.48
C GLU A 198 -3.64 22.64 11.22
N HIS A 199 -3.49 21.65 10.33
CA HIS A 199 -4.36 21.46 9.17
C HIS A 199 -5.80 21.17 9.63
N MET A 200 -5.99 20.18 10.53
CA MET A 200 -7.29 19.78 11.02
C MET A 200 -8.06 20.93 11.72
N ALA A 201 -7.35 21.75 12.49
CA ALA A 201 -7.94 22.90 13.16
C ALA A 201 -8.43 24.02 12.20
N GLN A 202 -7.91 24.04 10.96
CA GLN A 202 -8.29 25.03 9.93
C GLN A 202 -9.31 24.49 8.92
N MET A 203 -9.65 23.21 8.96
CA MET A 203 -10.64 22.61 8.06
C MET A 203 -12.02 23.24 8.27
N LYS A 204 -12.85 23.18 7.24
CA LYS A 204 -14.26 23.54 7.35
C LYS A 204 -14.97 22.70 8.40
N ASP A 205 -16.00 23.28 9.02
CA ASP A 205 -16.86 22.51 9.92
C ASP A 205 -17.43 21.27 9.21
N GLN A 206 -17.41 20.15 9.93
CA GLN A 206 -17.83 18.83 9.46
C GLN A 206 -17.03 18.29 8.27
N ALA A 207 -15.78 18.71 8.09
CA ALA A 207 -14.89 18.08 7.13
C ALA A 207 -14.65 16.60 7.51
N ILE A 208 -14.56 15.74 6.48
CA ILE A 208 -14.31 14.32 6.65
C ILE A 208 -12.83 14.07 6.38
N VAL A 209 -12.16 13.36 7.28
CA VAL A 209 -10.73 13.02 7.18
C VAL A 209 -10.59 11.51 7.19
N CYS A 210 -9.88 10.95 6.22
CA CYS A 210 -9.63 9.52 6.11
C CYS A 210 -8.29 9.21 5.44
N ASN A 211 -7.81 8.00 5.66
CA ASN A 211 -6.59 7.48 5.09
C ASN A 211 -6.89 6.23 4.25
N ILE A 212 -6.22 6.07 3.12
CA ILE A 212 -6.21 4.86 2.31
C ILE A 212 -4.78 4.51 1.84
N GLY A 213 -3.78 5.20 2.38
CA GLY A 213 -2.36 4.97 2.10
C GLY A 213 -1.85 3.66 2.70
N HIS A 214 -1.10 3.71 3.79
CA HIS A 214 -0.54 2.49 4.37
C HIS A 214 -0.78 2.38 5.88
N PHE A 215 -0.25 3.31 6.68
CA PHE A 215 -0.39 3.32 8.13
C PHE A 215 -1.22 4.51 8.63
N ASP A 216 -1.65 4.44 9.86
CA ASP A 216 -2.42 5.48 10.55
C ASP A 216 -1.62 6.75 10.89
N ASN A 217 -0.29 6.73 10.69
CA ASN A 217 0.61 7.85 10.93
C ASN A 217 0.57 8.96 9.86
N GLU A 218 -0.14 8.77 8.76
CA GLU A 218 -0.34 9.84 7.75
C GLU A 218 -1.17 11.00 8.31
N ILE A 219 -2.01 10.75 9.31
CA ILE A 219 -2.82 11.74 10.01
C ILE A 219 -2.34 11.81 11.46
N GLN A 220 -2.08 12.99 11.99
CA GLN A 220 -1.65 13.19 13.38
C GLN A 220 -2.80 12.94 14.38
N VAL A 221 -3.28 11.70 14.44
CA VAL A 221 -4.40 11.29 15.30
C VAL A 221 -4.03 11.43 16.78
N ASP A 222 -2.81 11.09 17.14
CA ASP A 222 -2.28 11.23 18.51
C ASP A 222 -2.38 12.67 19.01
N LYS A 223 -2.02 13.66 18.17
CA LYS A 223 -2.15 15.08 18.49
C LYS A 223 -3.60 15.56 18.51
N LEU A 224 -4.44 14.99 17.64
CA LEU A 224 -5.87 15.30 17.63
C LEU A 224 -6.55 14.85 18.93
N VAL A 225 -6.33 13.61 19.34
CA VAL A 225 -6.92 13.05 20.58
C VAL A 225 -6.46 13.80 21.82
N ASN A 226 -5.21 14.26 21.83
CA ASN A 226 -4.62 15.00 22.94
C ASN A 226 -4.72 16.53 22.79
N TYR A 227 -5.50 17.04 21.82
CA TYR A 227 -5.66 18.48 21.63
C TYR A 227 -6.38 19.12 22.82
N PRO A 228 -5.89 20.25 23.37
CA PRO A 228 -6.49 20.86 24.54
C PRO A 228 -7.99 21.18 24.39
N ASN A 229 -8.81 20.65 25.31
CA ASN A 229 -10.25 20.80 25.33
C ASN A 229 -10.99 20.31 24.08
N ILE A 230 -10.42 19.37 23.33
CA ILE A 230 -11.14 18.69 22.24
C ILE A 230 -12.30 17.87 22.80
N GLN A 231 -13.45 17.91 22.14
CA GLN A 231 -14.58 17.06 22.47
C GLN A 231 -14.65 15.92 21.48
N HIS A 232 -14.55 14.68 21.95
CA HIS A 232 -14.69 13.47 21.16
C HIS A 232 -16.07 12.86 21.32
N THR A 233 -16.71 12.51 20.20
CA THR A 233 -17.99 11.81 20.17
C THR A 233 -17.92 10.70 19.14
N ASN A 234 -18.04 9.44 19.58
CA ASN A 234 -18.20 8.33 18.64
C ASN A 234 -19.64 8.36 18.07
N ILE A 235 -19.79 8.55 16.78
CA ILE A 235 -21.07 8.61 16.08
C ILE A 235 -21.60 7.21 15.80
N LYS A 236 -20.73 6.33 15.33
CA LYS A 236 -20.95 4.89 15.13
C LYS A 236 -19.58 4.20 14.99
N PRO A 237 -19.48 2.88 14.99
CA PRO A 237 -18.21 2.19 14.81
C PRO A 237 -17.41 2.74 13.61
N GLN A 238 -16.15 3.08 13.85
CA GLN A 238 -15.22 3.63 12.87
C GLN A 238 -15.55 5.06 12.37
N VAL A 239 -16.43 5.81 13.03
CA VAL A 239 -16.77 7.18 12.70
C VAL A 239 -16.76 8.02 13.97
N ASP A 240 -15.73 8.83 14.11
CA ASP A 240 -15.50 9.67 15.27
C ASP A 240 -15.57 11.15 14.90
N LYS A 241 -16.32 11.91 15.69
CA LYS A 241 -16.41 13.36 15.59
C LYS A 241 -15.51 14.01 16.63
N TYR A 242 -14.65 14.90 16.19
CA TYR A 242 -13.82 15.74 17.05
C TYR A 242 -14.24 17.18 16.90
N THR A 243 -14.64 17.83 18.00
CA THR A 243 -15.06 19.24 18.03
C THR A 243 -13.99 20.06 18.73
N PHE A 244 -13.41 21.01 18.03
CA PHE A 244 -12.41 21.93 18.54
C PHE A 244 -13.04 22.97 19.48
N PRO A 245 -12.26 23.60 20.39
CA PRO A 245 -12.76 24.66 21.27
C PRO A 245 -13.33 25.87 20.50
N THR A 246 -12.97 26.05 19.25
CA THR A 246 -13.52 27.07 18.34
C THR A 246 -14.97 26.80 17.93
N GLY A 247 -15.49 25.59 18.21
CA GLY A 247 -16.78 25.12 17.78
C GLY A 247 -16.78 24.38 16.43
N ASN A 248 -15.67 24.46 15.70
CA ASN A 248 -15.49 23.72 14.44
C ASN A 248 -15.30 22.23 14.73
N SER A 249 -15.77 21.36 13.85
CA SER A 249 -15.67 19.91 14.03
C SER A 249 -15.21 19.20 12.76
N ILE A 250 -14.58 18.05 12.94
CA ILE A 250 -14.20 17.14 11.85
C ILE A 250 -14.70 15.73 12.16
N PHE A 251 -14.90 14.92 11.11
CA PHE A 251 -15.14 13.49 11.22
C PHE A 251 -13.89 12.74 10.81
N LEU A 252 -13.33 11.95 11.72
CA LEU A 252 -12.24 11.03 11.44
C LEU A 252 -12.80 9.64 11.18
N LEU A 253 -12.44 9.04 10.05
CA LEU A 253 -12.88 7.69 9.69
C LEU A 253 -11.81 6.66 10.04
N ALA A 254 -12.26 5.49 10.51
CA ALA A 254 -11.44 4.34 10.85
C ALA A 254 -10.28 4.67 11.83
N GLU A 255 -10.44 5.71 12.67
CA GLU A 255 -9.37 6.17 13.59
C GLU A 255 -8.06 6.55 12.86
N GLY A 256 -8.12 7.00 11.60
CA GLY A 256 -6.95 7.28 10.77
C GLY A 256 -6.33 6.06 10.07
N ARG A 257 -6.82 4.84 10.38
CA ARG A 257 -6.43 3.60 9.69
C ARG A 257 -7.06 3.54 8.29
N LEU A 258 -6.76 2.51 7.53
CA LEU A 258 -7.25 2.33 6.16
C LEU A 258 -8.79 2.32 6.11
N VAL A 259 -9.38 3.36 5.52
CA VAL A 259 -10.85 3.57 5.48
C VAL A 259 -11.57 2.46 4.73
N ASN A 260 -10.95 1.91 3.69
CA ASN A 260 -11.52 0.83 2.88
C ASN A 260 -11.60 -0.51 3.65
N LEU A 261 -10.76 -0.73 4.65
CA LEU A 261 -10.78 -1.90 5.51
C LEU A 261 -11.57 -1.65 6.80
N GLY A 262 -11.40 -0.48 7.41
CA GLY A 262 -12.08 -0.14 8.67
C GLY A 262 -13.57 0.13 8.48
N CYS A 263 -13.96 0.79 7.39
CA CYS A 263 -15.34 1.17 7.12
C CYS A 263 -16.05 0.34 6.05
N ALA A 264 -15.32 -0.50 5.30
CA ALA A 264 -15.86 -1.33 4.25
C ALA A 264 -15.20 -2.73 4.19
N THR A 265 -15.20 -3.37 3.05
CA THR A 265 -14.73 -4.76 2.87
C THR A 265 -13.40 -4.87 2.12
N GLY A 266 -12.71 -3.73 1.91
CA GLY A 266 -11.46 -3.67 1.16
C GLY A 266 -11.64 -3.68 -0.36
N HIS A 267 -10.60 -4.11 -1.07
CA HIS A 267 -10.61 -4.15 -2.53
C HIS A 267 -11.51 -5.25 -3.09
N PRO A 268 -12.07 -5.06 -4.29
CA PRO A 268 -12.85 -6.10 -4.98
C PRO A 268 -12.04 -7.38 -5.18
N SER A 269 -12.67 -8.54 -5.00
CA SER A 269 -12.01 -9.84 -5.09
C SER A 269 -11.35 -10.11 -6.45
N PHE A 270 -11.88 -9.57 -7.56
CA PHE A 270 -11.26 -9.69 -8.87
C PHE A 270 -9.90 -9.00 -8.94
N VAL A 271 -9.78 -7.80 -8.36
CA VAL A 271 -8.51 -7.06 -8.28
C VAL A 271 -7.53 -7.82 -7.39
N MET A 272 -7.97 -8.27 -6.21
CA MET A 272 -7.13 -9.05 -5.29
C MET A 272 -6.70 -10.39 -5.88
N SER A 273 -7.50 -10.98 -6.77
CA SER A 273 -7.10 -12.20 -7.49
C SER A 273 -5.83 -11.99 -8.32
N ASN A 274 -5.63 -10.80 -8.92
CA ASN A 274 -4.39 -10.49 -9.63
C ASN A 274 -3.19 -10.48 -8.67
N SER A 275 -3.33 -9.80 -7.52
CA SER A 275 -2.27 -9.72 -6.50
C SER A 275 -1.93 -11.11 -5.95
N PHE A 276 -2.93 -11.92 -5.61
CA PHE A 276 -2.70 -13.27 -5.08
C PHE A 276 -2.13 -14.22 -6.13
N THR A 277 -2.51 -14.10 -7.40
CA THR A 277 -1.91 -14.90 -8.48
C THR A 277 -0.44 -14.54 -8.67
N ASN A 278 -0.08 -13.24 -8.61
CA ASN A 278 1.32 -12.81 -8.58
C ASN A 278 2.09 -13.45 -7.43
N GLN A 279 1.51 -13.47 -6.22
CA GLN A 279 2.13 -14.10 -5.05
C GLN A 279 2.35 -15.60 -5.24
N VAL A 280 1.33 -16.31 -5.74
CA VAL A 280 1.43 -17.75 -5.99
C VAL A 280 2.50 -18.05 -7.02
N LEU A 281 2.53 -17.32 -8.15
CA LEU A 281 3.55 -17.51 -9.19
C LEU A 281 4.96 -17.17 -8.69
N ALA A 282 5.11 -16.13 -7.87
CA ALA A 282 6.38 -15.79 -7.24
C ALA A 282 6.86 -16.91 -6.30
N GLN A 283 5.96 -17.49 -5.51
CA GLN A 283 6.29 -18.61 -4.63
C GLN A 283 6.66 -19.87 -5.40
N MET A 284 5.95 -20.15 -6.49
CA MET A 284 6.30 -21.28 -7.37
C MET A 284 7.67 -21.08 -8.02
N ASP A 285 7.98 -19.87 -8.46
CA ASP A 285 9.27 -19.53 -9.07
C ASP A 285 10.41 -19.65 -8.04
N LEU A 286 10.26 -19.12 -6.83
CA LEU A 286 11.21 -19.31 -5.71
C LEU A 286 11.41 -20.78 -5.32
N TRP A 287 10.37 -21.59 -5.47
CA TRP A 287 10.45 -23.02 -5.15
C TRP A 287 11.21 -23.83 -6.19
N THR A 288 11.06 -23.47 -7.46
CA THR A 288 11.56 -24.27 -8.59
C THR A 288 12.88 -23.77 -9.16
N MET A 289 13.19 -22.49 -9.00
CA MET A 289 14.37 -21.85 -9.57
C MET A 289 15.41 -21.58 -8.48
N PRO A 290 16.70 -21.74 -8.77
CA PRO A 290 17.76 -21.35 -7.87
C PRO A 290 17.91 -19.83 -7.87
N TYR A 291 17.77 -19.23 -6.70
CA TYR A 291 18.03 -17.81 -6.47
C TYR A 291 19.16 -17.65 -5.45
N GLU A 292 20.08 -16.75 -5.70
CA GLU A 292 21.00 -16.26 -4.68
C GLU A 292 20.28 -15.29 -3.74
N ILE A 293 20.90 -14.98 -2.58
CA ILE A 293 20.31 -13.99 -1.66
C ILE A 293 20.30 -12.62 -2.33
N GLY A 294 19.12 -12.04 -2.46
CA GLY A 294 18.89 -10.75 -3.12
C GLY A 294 17.41 -10.46 -3.27
N VAL A 295 17.08 -9.24 -3.70
CA VAL A 295 15.70 -8.82 -4.00
C VAL A 295 15.50 -8.76 -5.51
N TYR A 296 14.58 -9.55 -6.01
CA TYR A 296 14.30 -9.73 -7.43
C TYR A 296 12.90 -9.20 -7.79
N ARG A 297 12.70 -8.75 -9.01
CA ARG A 297 11.37 -8.50 -9.56
C ARG A 297 10.78 -9.77 -10.11
N LEU A 298 9.46 -9.91 -10.05
CA LEU A 298 8.77 -11.00 -10.72
C LEU A 298 9.07 -10.95 -12.22
N PRO A 299 9.50 -12.07 -12.86
CA PRO A 299 9.78 -12.11 -14.30
C PRO A 299 8.56 -11.64 -15.12
N LYS A 300 8.79 -10.85 -16.16
CA LYS A 300 7.70 -10.30 -17.01
C LYS A 300 6.78 -11.36 -17.60
N ARG A 301 7.33 -12.54 -17.94
CA ARG A 301 6.54 -13.67 -18.42
C ARG A 301 5.45 -14.09 -17.40
N LEU A 302 5.78 -14.03 -16.10
CA LEU A 302 4.84 -14.39 -15.03
C LEU A 302 3.82 -13.27 -14.78
N ASP A 303 4.23 -12.01 -14.83
CA ASP A 303 3.32 -10.85 -14.75
C ASP A 303 2.31 -10.85 -15.93
N GLU A 304 2.76 -11.19 -17.14
CA GLU A 304 1.86 -11.37 -18.29
C GLU A 304 0.94 -12.59 -18.14
N GLU A 305 1.42 -13.67 -17.52
CA GLU A 305 0.60 -14.86 -17.26
C GLU A 305 -0.51 -14.56 -16.25
N VAL A 306 -0.24 -13.75 -15.22
CA VAL A 306 -1.31 -13.25 -14.33
C VAL A 306 -2.42 -12.57 -15.14
N ALA A 307 -2.05 -11.66 -16.04
CA ALA A 307 -3.04 -11.00 -16.89
C ALA A 307 -3.80 -12.01 -17.76
N ARG A 308 -3.10 -12.93 -18.40
CA ARG A 308 -3.67 -13.97 -19.29
C ARG A 308 -4.74 -14.81 -18.57
N LEU A 309 -4.45 -15.27 -17.35
CA LEU A 309 -5.35 -16.06 -16.53
C LEU A 309 -6.65 -15.32 -16.18
N HIS A 310 -6.61 -13.98 -16.11
CA HIS A 310 -7.78 -13.17 -15.77
C HIS A 310 -8.59 -12.71 -17.00
N LEU A 311 -7.98 -12.63 -18.18
CA LEU A 311 -8.64 -12.15 -19.41
C LEU A 311 -9.79 -13.04 -19.85
N GLU A 312 -9.61 -14.35 -19.78
CA GLU A 312 -10.66 -15.32 -20.16
C GLU A 312 -11.90 -15.14 -19.30
N ARG A 313 -11.73 -14.87 -18.00
CA ARG A 313 -12.83 -14.70 -17.05
C ARG A 313 -13.74 -13.52 -17.38
N ILE A 314 -13.20 -12.49 -18.02
CA ILE A 314 -13.94 -11.28 -18.42
C ILE A 314 -14.25 -11.26 -19.93
N GLY A 315 -14.05 -12.38 -20.63
CA GLY A 315 -14.41 -12.54 -22.03
C GLY A 315 -13.57 -11.74 -23.01
N VAL A 316 -12.36 -11.33 -22.65
CA VAL A 316 -11.45 -10.56 -23.51
C VAL A 316 -10.81 -11.48 -24.55
N LYS A 317 -10.79 -11.02 -25.80
CA LYS A 317 -10.11 -11.68 -26.92
C LYS A 317 -8.85 -10.89 -27.29
N LEU A 318 -7.71 -11.53 -27.21
CA LEU A 318 -6.43 -10.93 -27.60
C LEU A 318 -6.17 -11.12 -29.10
N SER A 319 -5.61 -10.09 -29.73
CA SER A 319 -4.97 -10.21 -31.04
C SER A 319 -3.70 -11.03 -30.94
N LYS A 320 -3.35 -11.76 -31.98
CA LYS A 320 -2.10 -12.53 -32.05
C LYS A 320 -1.11 -11.84 -32.99
N LEU A 321 0.15 -11.82 -32.61
CA LEU A 321 1.23 -11.36 -33.49
C LEU A 321 1.43 -12.37 -34.63
N THR A 322 1.61 -11.87 -35.84
CA THR A 322 2.21 -12.66 -36.92
C THR A 322 3.73 -12.72 -36.71
N GLN A 323 4.37 -13.73 -37.31
CA GLN A 323 5.84 -13.83 -37.24
C GLN A 323 6.52 -12.56 -37.73
N LYS A 324 6.05 -11.98 -38.86
CA LYS A 324 6.57 -10.71 -39.40
C LYS A 324 6.48 -9.55 -38.41
N GLN A 325 5.40 -9.46 -37.63
CA GLN A 325 5.23 -8.42 -36.61
C GLN A 325 6.15 -8.66 -35.41
N ALA A 326 6.27 -9.91 -34.97
CA ALA A 326 7.16 -10.31 -33.88
C ALA A 326 8.63 -10.00 -34.23
N ASP A 327 9.07 -10.38 -35.44
CA ASP A 327 10.42 -10.10 -35.93
C ASP A 327 10.69 -8.58 -36.05
N TYR A 328 9.71 -7.79 -36.49
CA TYR A 328 9.85 -6.35 -36.65
C TYR A 328 10.08 -5.64 -35.32
N ILE A 329 9.39 -6.07 -34.24
CA ILE A 329 9.55 -5.44 -32.91
C ILE A 329 10.54 -6.19 -32.01
N GLY A 330 11.12 -7.29 -32.49
CA GLY A 330 12.14 -8.03 -31.76
C GLY A 330 11.64 -8.75 -30.51
N VAL A 331 10.40 -9.31 -30.54
CA VAL A 331 9.84 -10.08 -29.44
C VAL A 331 9.33 -11.44 -29.91
N PRO A 332 9.20 -12.46 -29.05
CA PRO A 332 8.55 -13.70 -29.40
C PRO A 332 7.05 -13.51 -29.71
N VAL A 333 6.48 -14.35 -30.60
CA VAL A 333 5.04 -14.33 -30.95
C VAL A 333 4.14 -14.48 -29.72
N GLU A 334 4.56 -15.28 -28.75
CA GLU A 334 3.79 -15.58 -27.53
C GLU A 334 4.19 -14.70 -26.32
N GLY A 335 5.06 -13.72 -26.52
CA GLY A 335 5.56 -12.83 -25.46
C GLY A 335 6.83 -13.36 -24.76
N PRO A 336 7.35 -12.64 -23.81
CA PRO A 336 6.84 -11.33 -23.31
C PRO A 336 6.93 -10.23 -24.38
N TYR A 337 5.87 -9.42 -24.45
CA TYR A 337 5.69 -8.42 -25.53
C TYR A 337 6.53 -7.14 -25.34
N LYS A 338 7.34 -7.07 -24.30
CA LYS A 338 8.36 -6.02 -24.09
C LYS A 338 9.62 -6.65 -23.52
N ALA A 339 10.78 -6.21 -24.03
CA ALA A 339 12.07 -6.62 -23.51
C ALA A 339 12.20 -6.31 -22.01
N GLU A 340 12.99 -7.09 -21.28
CA GLU A 340 13.20 -6.94 -19.82
C GLU A 340 13.72 -5.53 -19.45
N GLN A 341 14.54 -4.92 -20.32
CA GLN A 341 15.12 -3.60 -20.13
C GLN A 341 14.12 -2.47 -20.32
N ILE A 342 13.02 -2.72 -21.03
CA ILE A 342 11.98 -1.70 -21.29
C ILE A 342 10.92 -1.80 -20.20
N GLY A 343 10.87 -0.75 -19.36
CA GLY A 343 9.81 -0.61 -18.36
C GLY A 343 8.44 -0.48 -19.04
N ARG A 344 7.41 -1.10 -18.51
CA ARG A 344 6.05 -0.65 -18.74
C ARG A 344 5.97 0.64 -17.94
N ALA A 345 5.73 1.80 -18.61
CA ALA A 345 5.78 3.10 -17.96
C ALA A 345 4.98 3.08 -16.65
N SER A 346 5.67 2.98 -15.57
CA SER A 346 5.16 3.22 -14.23
C SER A 346 5.81 4.51 -13.77
N CYS A 347 5.04 5.43 -13.21
CA CYS A 347 5.66 6.34 -12.27
C CYS A 347 6.34 5.44 -11.23
N ARG A 348 7.67 5.44 -11.21
CA ARG A 348 8.37 4.85 -10.09
C ARG A 348 7.95 5.66 -8.89
N GLU A 349 7.24 5.05 -7.97
CA GLU A 349 7.34 5.42 -6.59
C GLU A 349 8.81 5.23 -6.22
N ARG A 350 9.60 6.29 -6.34
CA ARG A 350 10.88 6.36 -5.66
C ARG A 350 10.52 6.74 -4.23
N VAL A 351 10.55 5.75 -3.38
CA VAL A 351 10.68 5.99 -1.96
C VAL A 351 12.09 6.47 -1.69
#